data_5e65e6a5364907c186d68d58d7a99039
#
_entry.id   5e65e6a5364907c186d68d58d7a99039
#
_cell.length_a   1.000
_cell.length_b   1.000
_cell.length_c   1.000
_cell.angle_alpha   90.00
_cell.angle_beta   90.00
_cell.angle_gamma   90.00
#
_symmetry.space_group_name_H-M   'P 1'
#
loop_
_entity.id
_entity.type
_entity.pdbx_description
1 polymer ?
#
loop_
_entity_poly.entity_id
_entity_poly.type
_entity_poly.pdbx_seq_one_letter_code
_entity_poly.pdbx_strand_id
1 'polypeptide(L)'
;IKFFDLQNSLRKPHAIGLTLISNFAVMPVLSYALGYWLFTSEPMLFAGMMILGVAPTTLASSIVWTRLSGGNVSLALILTVCSTISSVLLMPVILKISLGQETSMPITDMLFKLLLIIILPVLLSQLSRRVIPNINNLGWPTNLLGHAIILIIVFVAVAESANSLSFNSLLNIGTGAVLLNALMSLYAYKVCQWSRITNTDSIAVVFASSQKTLTVGLIIGLMYFGPIATLPSLVYHVFQQFSAHTLSQFLKIKTSVHS
;
A
#
# COMPACT_ATOMS: atom_id res chain seq x y z
N ILE A 1 3.19 20.48 -8.04
CA ILE A 1 4.56 20.13 -7.62
C ILE A 1 5.51 20.66 -8.66
N LYS A 2 6.50 21.47 -8.26
CA LYS A 2 7.52 21.98 -9.16
C LYS A 2 8.59 20.92 -9.39
N PHE A 3 9.21 20.89 -10.56
CA PHE A 3 10.28 19.92 -10.88
C PHE A 3 11.47 20.01 -9.89
N PHE A 4 11.79 21.22 -9.46
CA PHE A 4 12.84 21.48 -8.47
C PHE A 4 12.58 20.80 -7.11
N ASP A 5 11.32 20.79 -6.66
CA ASP A 5 10.93 20.15 -5.38
C ASP A 5 11.07 18.62 -5.44
N LEU A 6 10.80 18.03 -6.62
CA LEU A 6 11.02 16.61 -6.86
C LEU A 6 12.50 16.26 -6.83
N GLN A 7 13.33 17.06 -7.50
CA GLN A 7 14.77 16.85 -7.52
C GLN A 7 15.38 16.93 -6.11
N ASN A 8 14.95 17.90 -5.31
CA ASN A 8 15.37 18.02 -3.91
C ASN A 8 14.89 16.84 -3.07
N SER A 9 13.71 16.29 -3.33
CA SER A 9 13.18 15.13 -2.61
C SER A 9 13.93 13.84 -2.94
N LEU A 10 14.43 13.68 -4.17
CA LEU A 10 15.32 12.57 -4.55
C LEU A 10 16.65 12.58 -3.78
N ARG A 11 17.11 13.75 -3.32
CA ARG A 11 18.33 13.91 -2.52
C ARG A 11 18.14 13.61 -1.03
N LYS A 12 17.01 12.98 -0.64
CA LYS A 12 16.72 12.56 0.74
C LYS A 12 16.81 11.03 0.90
N PRO A 13 18.00 10.42 0.71
CA PRO A 13 18.16 8.96 0.70
C PRO A 13 17.75 8.33 2.03
N HIS A 14 17.91 9.05 3.13
CA HIS A 14 17.53 8.58 4.47
C HIS A 14 16.02 8.33 4.58
N ALA A 15 15.18 9.26 4.13
CA ALA A 15 13.74 9.10 4.12
C ALA A 15 13.28 7.98 3.15
N ILE A 16 13.93 7.88 1.99
CA ILE A 16 13.68 6.82 1.01
C ILE A 16 14.03 5.46 1.61
N GLY A 17 15.23 5.31 2.17
CA GLY A 17 15.68 4.06 2.79
C GLY A 17 14.78 3.63 3.94
N LEU A 18 14.41 4.54 4.84
CA LEU A 18 13.50 4.24 5.95
C LEU A 18 12.12 3.76 5.44
N THR A 19 11.58 4.41 4.41
CA THR A 19 10.29 3.99 3.84
C THR A 19 10.37 2.61 3.20
N LEU A 20 11.44 2.31 2.45
CA LEU A 20 11.64 1.00 1.83
C LEU A 20 11.82 -0.10 2.88
N ILE A 21 12.62 0.13 3.93
CA ILE A 21 12.79 -0.80 5.06
C ILE A 21 11.43 -1.00 5.76
N SER A 22 10.70 0.07 6.02
CA SER A 22 9.37 -0.01 6.64
C SER A 22 8.42 -0.87 5.80
N ASN A 23 8.40 -0.69 4.49
CA ASN A 23 7.46 -1.35 3.59
C ASN A 23 7.83 -2.80 3.26
N PHE A 24 9.12 -3.13 3.16
CA PHE A 24 9.58 -4.44 2.65
C PHE A 24 10.38 -5.28 3.66
N ALA A 25 10.63 -4.75 4.86
CA ALA A 25 11.17 -5.54 5.97
C ALA A 25 10.21 -5.55 7.17
N VAL A 26 9.88 -4.39 7.72
CA VAL A 26 9.08 -4.31 8.95
C VAL A 26 7.64 -4.73 8.73
N MET A 27 6.98 -4.19 7.71
CA MET A 27 5.59 -4.51 7.41
C MET A 27 5.37 -6.00 7.12
N PRO A 28 6.18 -6.68 6.27
CA PRO A 28 6.07 -8.13 6.08
C PRO A 28 6.27 -8.93 7.35
N VAL A 29 7.23 -8.56 8.20
CA VAL A 29 7.46 -9.24 9.49
C VAL A 29 6.25 -9.10 10.41
N LEU A 30 5.68 -7.91 10.52
CA LEU A 30 4.44 -7.68 11.29
C LEU A 30 3.25 -8.44 10.69
N SER A 31 3.13 -8.45 9.37
CA SER A 31 2.08 -9.20 8.67
C SER A 31 2.21 -10.70 8.89
N TYR A 32 3.44 -11.23 8.88
CA TYR A 32 3.71 -12.62 9.17
C TYR A 32 3.33 -12.98 10.62
N ALA A 33 3.78 -12.18 11.58
CA ALA A 33 3.50 -12.39 13.00
C ALA A 33 2.00 -12.34 13.32
N LEU A 34 1.30 -11.31 12.82
CA LEU A 34 -0.14 -11.19 12.99
C LEU A 34 -0.92 -12.26 12.21
N GLY A 35 -0.49 -12.57 10.99
CA GLY A 35 -1.09 -13.61 10.17
C GLY A 35 -0.95 -14.99 10.81
N TYR A 36 0.23 -15.32 11.33
CA TYR A 36 0.46 -16.57 12.05
C TYR A 36 -0.39 -16.67 13.33
N TRP A 37 -0.54 -15.55 14.05
CA TRP A 37 -1.37 -15.52 15.27
C TRP A 37 -2.86 -15.62 14.98
N LEU A 38 -3.37 -14.93 13.96
CA LEU A 38 -4.81 -14.78 13.71
C LEU A 38 -5.38 -15.86 12.77
N PHE A 39 -4.55 -16.43 11.86
CA PHE A 39 -5.01 -17.27 10.75
C PHE A 39 -4.30 -18.62 10.67
N THR A 40 -3.98 -19.21 11.83
CA THR A 40 -3.26 -20.51 11.92
C THR A 40 -3.96 -21.64 11.13
N SER A 41 -5.30 -21.63 11.11
CA SER A 41 -6.11 -22.64 10.41
C SER A 41 -6.68 -22.17 9.07
N GLU A 42 -6.31 -20.96 8.61
CA GLU A 42 -6.89 -20.32 7.44
C GLU A 42 -5.78 -19.86 6.47
N PRO A 43 -5.13 -20.78 5.74
CA PRO A 43 -3.94 -20.47 4.94
C PRO A 43 -4.17 -19.41 3.86
N MET A 44 -5.40 -19.30 3.32
CA MET A 44 -5.74 -18.28 2.33
C MET A 44 -5.79 -16.87 2.95
N LEU A 45 -6.29 -16.74 4.18
CA LEU A 45 -6.27 -15.46 4.90
C LEU A 45 -4.85 -15.10 5.35
N PHE A 46 -4.06 -16.08 5.76
CA PHE A 46 -2.63 -15.87 6.03
C PHE A 46 -1.89 -15.34 4.79
N ALA A 47 -2.10 -15.98 3.63
CA ALA A 47 -1.54 -15.51 2.37
C ALA A 47 -2.00 -14.08 2.04
N GLY A 48 -3.27 -13.77 2.27
CA GLY A 48 -3.82 -12.43 2.10
C GLY A 48 -3.17 -11.37 3.00
N MET A 49 -2.88 -11.71 4.27
CA MET A 49 -2.12 -10.84 5.17
C MET A 49 -0.69 -10.61 4.67
N MET A 50 -0.04 -11.65 4.13
CA MET A 50 1.29 -11.51 3.55
C MET A 50 1.29 -10.64 2.29
N ILE A 51 0.31 -10.83 1.40
CA ILE A 51 0.13 -9.99 0.20
C ILE A 51 -0.04 -8.53 0.60
N LEU A 52 -0.89 -8.24 1.59
CA LEU A 52 -1.06 -6.90 2.15
C LEU A 52 0.26 -6.34 2.68
N GLY A 53 1.02 -7.16 3.42
CA GLY A 53 2.30 -6.75 4.03
C GLY A 53 3.34 -6.31 3.02
N VAL A 54 3.38 -6.94 1.85
CA VAL A 54 4.37 -6.65 0.78
C VAL A 54 3.82 -5.72 -0.31
N ALA A 55 2.55 -5.34 -0.25
CA ALA A 55 1.96 -4.41 -1.20
C ALA A 55 2.67 -3.04 -1.16
N PRO A 56 2.85 -2.36 -2.30
CA PRO A 56 3.44 -1.03 -2.33
C PRO A 56 2.53 0.03 -1.72
N THR A 57 3.11 1.19 -1.47
CA THR A 57 2.36 2.37 -1.02
C THR A 57 1.35 2.84 -2.06
N THR A 58 0.16 3.27 -1.62
CA THR A 58 -0.81 3.89 -2.52
C THR A 58 -0.43 5.33 -2.88
N LEU A 59 -0.48 5.65 -4.17
CA LEU A 59 -0.14 6.99 -4.66
C LEU A 59 -1.16 8.03 -4.16
N ALA A 60 -2.45 7.75 -4.33
CA ALA A 60 -3.51 8.73 -4.09
C ALA A 60 -3.61 9.12 -2.61
N SER A 61 -3.86 8.15 -1.72
CA SER A 61 -4.11 8.46 -0.31
C SER A 61 -2.86 8.95 0.42
N SER A 62 -1.68 8.41 0.14
CA SER A 62 -0.43 8.86 0.76
C SER A 62 -0.16 10.35 0.47
N ILE A 63 -0.34 10.79 -0.77
CA ILE A 63 -0.15 12.20 -1.16
C ILE A 63 -1.22 13.10 -0.55
N VAL A 64 -2.49 12.68 -0.60
CA VAL A 64 -3.60 13.49 -0.07
C VAL A 64 -3.44 13.70 1.44
N TRP A 65 -3.22 12.62 2.19
CA TRP A 65 -3.06 12.72 3.65
C TRP A 65 -1.80 13.48 4.06
N THR A 66 -0.69 13.32 3.32
CA THR A 66 0.52 14.13 3.53
C THR A 66 0.22 15.62 3.35
N ARG A 67 -0.51 15.99 2.29
CA ARG A 67 -0.90 17.38 2.05
C ARG A 67 -1.80 17.93 3.14
N LEU A 68 -2.84 17.18 3.53
CA LEU A 68 -3.80 17.59 4.56
C LEU A 68 -3.12 17.77 5.93
N SER A 69 -2.04 17.04 6.19
CA SER A 69 -1.26 17.13 7.42
C SER A 69 -0.14 18.20 7.38
N GLY A 70 0.01 18.95 6.28
CA GLY A 70 1.09 19.93 6.11
C GLY A 70 2.47 19.32 5.85
N GLY A 71 2.52 18.07 5.36
CA GLY A 71 3.76 17.35 5.06
C GLY A 71 4.34 17.66 3.68
N ASN A 72 5.53 17.11 3.41
CA ASN A 72 6.25 17.25 2.15
C ASN A 72 5.63 16.36 1.06
N VAL A 73 4.76 16.95 0.24
CA VAL A 73 4.02 16.26 -0.85
C VAL A 73 4.95 15.75 -1.94
N SER A 74 6.01 16.47 -2.27
CA SER A 74 6.99 16.05 -3.28
C SER A 74 7.75 14.83 -2.82
N LEU A 75 8.11 14.77 -1.54
CA LEU A 75 8.73 13.59 -0.95
C LEU A 75 7.75 12.40 -0.94
N ALA A 76 6.50 12.58 -0.53
CA ALA A 76 5.50 11.51 -0.54
C ALA A 76 5.34 10.88 -1.93
N LEU A 77 5.38 11.68 -3.00
CA LEU A 77 5.35 11.18 -4.38
C LEU A 77 6.58 10.31 -4.68
N ILE A 78 7.79 10.79 -4.36
CA ILE A 78 9.03 10.03 -4.58
C ILE A 78 9.02 8.72 -3.78
N LEU A 79 8.64 8.75 -2.50
CA LEU A 79 8.56 7.56 -1.65
C LEU A 79 7.61 6.51 -2.24
N THR A 80 6.46 6.96 -2.75
CA THR A 80 5.47 6.06 -3.38
C THR A 80 6.00 5.45 -4.67
N VAL A 81 6.66 6.24 -5.52
CA VAL A 81 7.27 5.75 -6.77
C VAL A 81 8.37 4.74 -6.46
N CYS A 82 9.28 5.04 -5.52
CA CYS A 82 10.32 4.12 -5.08
C CYS A 82 9.72 2.82 -4.52
N SER A 83 8.69 2.92 -3.67
CA SER A 83 7.99 1.75 -3.12
C SER A 83 7.38 0.90 -4.23
N THR A 84 6.71 1.52 -5.21
CA THR A 84 6.07 0.82 -6.33
C THR A 84 7.09 0.09 -7.21
N ILE A 85 8.20 0.74 -7.56
CA ILE A 85 9.26 0.10 -8.35
C ILE A 85 9.91 -1.05 -7.58
N SER A 86 10.21 -0.84 -6.30
CA SER A 86 10.82 -1.87 -5.44
C SER A 86 9.89 -3.07 -5.23
N SER A 87 8.57 -2.87 -5.20
CA SER A 87 7.60 -3.93 -5.00
C SER A 87 7.62 -4.97 -6.12
N VAL A 88 7.92 -4.56 -7.35
CA VAL A 88 7.99 -5.49 -8.50
C VAL A 88 8.99 -6.61 -8.24
N LEU A 89 10.14 -6.28 -7.64
CA LEU A 89 11.20 -7.25 -7.34
C LEU A 89 11.02 -7.90 -5.96
N LEU A 90 10.70 -7.09 -4.94
CA LEU A 90 10.71 -7.56 -3.54
C LEU A 90 9.46 -8.36 -3.19
N MET A 91 8.29 -8.03 -3.74
CA MET A 91 7.04 -8.70 -3.42
C MET A 91 7.07 -10.20 -3.73
N PRO A 92 7.45 -10.66 -4.96
CA PRO A 92 7.51 -12.09 -5.26
C PRO A 92 8.51 -12.86 -4.38
N VAL A 93 9.66 -12.25 -4.12
CA VAL A 93 10.71 -12.85 -3.30
C VAL A 93 10.24 -13.03 -1.85
N ILE A 94 9.69 -11.99 -1.25
CA ILE A 94 9.21 -12.04 0.14
C ILE A 94 8.03 -13.01 0.26
N LEU A 95 7.07 -13.02 -0.68
CA LEU A 95 5.95 -13.96 -0.67
C LEU A 95 6.45 -15.41 -0.76
N LYS A 96 7.41 -15.70 -1.64
CA LYS A 96 7.98 -17.05 -1.73
C LYS A 96 8.66 -17.50 -0.45
N ILE A 97 9.44 -16.61 0.19
CA ILE A 97 10.13 -16.91 1.46
C ILE A 97 9.10 -17.14 2.58
N SER A 98 8.05 -16.33 2.64
CA SER A 98 7.08 -16.32 3.75
C SER A 98 6.04 -17.43 3.65
N LEU A 99 5.60 -17.77 2.44
CA LEU A 99 4.53 -18.77 2.19
C LEU A 99 5.08 -20.17 1.88
N GLY A 100 6.40 -20.30 1.75
CA GLY A 100 7.07 -21.58 1.53
C GLY A 100 6.93 -22.13 0.11
N GLN A 101 7.46 -23.36 -0.07
CA GLN A 101 7.46 -24.04 -1.38
C GLN A 101 6.12 -24.74 -1.69
N GLU A 102 5.21 -24.84 -0.72
CA GLU A 102 3.91 -25.47 -0.92
C GLU A 102 3.00 -24.72 -1.88
N THR A 103 3.25 -23.42 -2.05
CA THR A 103 2.63 -22.65 -3.11
C THR A 103 3.51 -22.72 -4.36
N SER A 104 3.04 -23.42 -5.38
CA SER A 104 3.69 -23.54 -6.69
C SER A 104 3.73 -22.20 -7.45
N MET A 105 4.15 -21.10 -6.77
CA MET A 105 4.24 -19.77 -7.38
C MET A 105 5.53 -19.63 -8.18
N PRO A 106 5.46 -19.57 -9.51
CA PRO A 106 6.62 -19.25 -10.32
C PRO A 106 6.96 -17.76 -10.13
N ILE A 107 8.07 -17.47 -9.44
CA ILE A 107 8.55 -16.09 -9.22
C ILE A 107 8.62 -15.31 -10.53
N THR A 108 9.12 -15.96 -11.59
CA THR A 108 9.28 -15.34 -12.92
C THR A 108 7.94 -14.89 -13.51
N ASP A 109 6.89 -15.72 -13.39
CA ASP A 109 5.55 -15.37 -13.85
C ASP A 109 4.97 -14.20 -13.06
N MET A 110 5.13 -14.21 -11.75
CA MET A 110 4.67 -13.13 -10.88
C MET A 110 5.42 -11.82 -11.15
N LEU A 111 6.75 -11.87 -11.33
CA LEU A 111 7.56 -10.71 -11.74
C LEU A 111 7.06 -10.13 -13.05
N PHE A 112 6.86 -10.97 -14.07
CA PHE A 112 6.38 -10.52 -15.37
C PHE A 112 4.99 -9.90 -15.30
N LYS A 113 4.07 -10.51 -14.57
CA LYS A 113 2.71 -9.96 -14.37
C LYS A 113 2.73 -8.64 -13.60
N LEU A 114 3.53 -8.51 -12.54
CA LEU A 114 3.68 -7.24 -11.81
C LEU A 114 4.29 -6.15 -12.70
N LEU A 115 5.28 -6.49 -13.52
CA LEU A 115 5.82 -5.55 -14.52
C LEU A 115 4.72 -5.06 -15.46
N LEU A 116 3.90 -5.97 -16.01
CA LEU A 116 2.81 -5.60 -16.89
C LEU A 116 1.74 -4.76 -16.18
N ILE A 117 1.32 -5.16 -14.99
CA ILE A 117 0.25 -4.48 -14.23
C ILE A 117 0.68 -3.08 -13.78
N ILE A 118 1.95 -2.91 -13.41
CA ILE A 118 2.44 -1.64 -12.85
C ILE A 118 3.03 -0.75 -13.95
N ILE A 119 3.92 -1.29 -14.79
CA ILE A 119 4.70 -0.47 -15.72
C ILE A 119 3.93 -0.18 -17.01
N LEU A 120 3.19 -1.17 -17.55
CA LEU A 120 2.46 -0.99 -18.80
C LEU A 120 1.44 0.17 -18.74
N PRO A 121 0.58 0.31 -17.72
CA PRO A 121 -0.35 1.45 -17.64
C PRO A 121 0.38 2.80 -17.54
N VAL A 122 1.52 2.85 -16.85
CA VAL A 122 2.32 4.07 -16.73
C VAL A 122 2.88 4.46 -18.10
N LEU A 123 3.44 3.51 -18.84
CA LEU A 123 3.96 3.76 -20.20
C LEU A 123 2.84 4.18 -21.15
N LEU A 124 1.71 3.48 -21.15
CA LEU A 124 0.55 3.81 -21.97
C LEU A 124 0.00 5.21 -21.64
N SER A 125 -0.07 5.57 -20.36
CA SER A 125 -0.49 6.91 -19.93
C SER A 125 0.46 7.99 -20.44
N GLN A 126 1.77 7.78 -20.39
CA GLN A 126 2.74 8.75 -20.90
C GLN A 126 2.67 8.87 -22.43
N LEU A 127 2.51 7.75 -23.13
CA LEU A 127 2.37 7.75 -24.59
C LEU A 127 1.07 8.45 -25.02
N SER A 128 -0.04 8.14 -24.36
CA SER A 128 -1.35 8.73 -24.66
C SER A 128 -1.33 10.27 -24.50
N ARG A 129 -0.64 10.78 -23.49
CA ARG A 129 -0.48 12.24 -23.29
C ARG A 129 0.31 12.91 -24.39
N ARG A 130 1.18 12.19 -25.09
CA ARG A 130 1.95 12.75 -26.23
C ARG A 130 1.17 12.72 -27.52
N VAL A 131 0.28 11.70 -27.69
CA VAL A 131 -0.42 11.44 -28.98
C VAL A 131 -1.79 12.10 -29.03
N ILE A 132 -2.49 12.16 -27.89
CA ILE A 132 -3.87 12.68 -27.85
C ILE A 132 -3.86 14.09 -27.22
N PRO A 133 -4.12 15.15 -28.01
CA PRO A 133 -4.30 16.49 -27.47
C PRO A 133 -5.50 16.50 -26.52
N ASN A 134 -5.37 17.23 -25.40
CA ASN A 134 -6.46 17.40 -24.43
C ASN A 134 -6.98 16.16 -23.73
N ILE A 135 -6.20 15.05 -23.68
CA ILE A 135 -6.58 13.83 -22.95
C ILE A 135 -6.92 14.10 -21.47
N ASN A 136 -6.39 15.18 -20.91
CA ASN A 136 -6.68 15.58 -19.53
C ASN A 136 -8.15 15.95 -19.30
N ASN A 137 -8.91 16.31 -20.35
CA ASN A 137 -10.34 16.63 -20.28
C ASN A 137 -11.20 15.35 -20.13
N LEU A 138 -10.64 14.17 -20.42
CA LEU A 138 -11.29 12.87 -20.17
C LEU A 138 -11.15 12.38 -18.73
N GLY A 139 -10.53 13.13 -17.84
CA GLY A 139 -10.19 12.71 -16.49
C GLY A 139 -11.37 12.24 -15.64
N TRP A 140 -12.54 12.90 -15.77
CA TRP A 140 -13.72 12.54 -14.97
C TRP A 140 -14.34 11.19 -15.37
N PRO A 141 -14.66 10.91 -16.65
CA PRO A 141 -15.24 9.61 -17.03
C PRO A 141 -14.26 8.45 -16.85
N THR A 142 -12.96 8.65 -17.06
CA THR A 142 -11.97 7.58 -16.85
C THR A 142 -11.78 7.25 -15.36
N ASN A 143 -11.84 8.25 -14.47
CA ASN A 143 -11.80 8.02 -13.04
C ASN A 143 -13.04 7.27 -12.56
N LEU A 144 -14.24 7.65 -13.02
CA LEU A 144 -15.48 6.97 -12.67
C LEU A 144 -15.46 5.50 -13.10
N LEU A 145 -15.01 5.22 -14.33
CA LEU A 145 -14.85 3.86 -14.83
C LEU A 145 -13.87 3.03 -13.98
N GLY A 146 -12.72 3.61 -13.63
CA GLY A 146 -11.74 2.96 -12.77
C GLY A 146 -12.30 2.58 -11.39
N HIS A 147 -13.03 3.50 -10.76
CA HIS A 147 -13.68 3.21 -9.47
C HIS A 147 -14.79 2.16 -9.60
N ALA A 148 -15.59 2.20 -10.67
CA ALA A 148 -16.64 1.21 -10.92
C ALA A 148 -16.05 -0.20 -11.10
N ILE A 149 -14.96 -0.34 -11.87
CA ILE A 149 -14.26 -1.62 -12.04
C ILE A 149 -13.76 -2.17 -10.69
N ILE A 150 -13.13 -1.33 -9.87
CA ILE A 150 -12.64 -1.74 -8.54
C ILE A 150 -13.83 -2.19 -7.67
N LEU A 151 -14.95 -1.46 -7.66
CA LEU A 151 -16.15 -1.82 -6.90
C LEU A 151 -16.72 -3.16 -7.34
N ILE A 152 -16.76 -3.44 -8.66
CA ILE A 152 -17.22 -4.73 -9.18
C ILE A 152 -16.29 -5.86 -8.72
N ILE A 153 -14.97 -5.68 -8.84
CA ILE A 153 -14.00 -6.69 -8.38
C ILE A 153 -14.16 -6.96 -6.88
N VAL A 154 -14.30 -5.91 -6.08
CA VAL A 154 -14.53 -6.02 -4.63
C VAL A 154 -15.84 -6.76 -4.34
N PHE A 155 -16.93 -6.39 -5.03
CA PHE A 155 -18.24 -7.05 -4.86
C PHE A 155 -18.16 -8.54 -5.17
N VAL A 156 -17.56 -8.92 -6.29
CA VAL A 156 -17.39 -10.33 -6.69
C VAL A 156 -16.54 -11.07 -5.65
N ALA A 157 -15.39 -10.51 -5.24
CA ALA A 157 -14.51 -11.15 -4.25
C ALA A 157 -15.22 -11.38 -2.90
N VAL A 158 -16.01 -10.42 -2.43
CA VAL A 158 -16.79 -10.54 -1.18
C VAL A 158 -17.92 -11.54 -1.35
N ALA A 159 -18.66 -11.50 -2.46
CA ALA A 159 -19.79 -12.40 -2.73
C ALA A 159 -19.33 -13.87 -2.81
N GLU A 160 -18.22 -14.15 -3.49
CA GLU A 160 -17.65 -15.50 -3.57
C GLU A 160 -17.11 -15.99 -2.21
N SER A 161 -16.64 -15.09 -1.36
CA SER A 161 -16.09 -15.42 -0.05
C SER A 161 -17.16 -15.55 1.03
N ALA A 162 -18.36 -15.01 0.83
CA ALA A 162 -19.38 -14.86 1.87
C ALA A 162 -19.79 -16.18 2.55
N ASN A 163 -19.91 -17.26 1.77
CA ASN A 163 -20.31 -18.57 2.29
C ASN A 163 -19.16 -19.35 2.97
N SER A 164 -17.92 -18.90 2.80
CA SER A 164 -16.72 -19.58 3.30
C SER A 164 -16.15 -18.93 4.57
N LEU A 165 -16.71 -17.79 5.00
CA LEU A 165 -16.19 -17.03 6.12
C LEU A 165 -17.02 -17.24 7.39
N SER A 166 -16.33 -17.57 8.48
CA SER A 166 -16.94 -17.54 9.82
C SER A 166 -16.95 -16.12 10.37
N PHE A 167 -17.81 -15.84 11.34
CA PHE A 167 -17.81 -14.56 12.06
C PHE A 167 -16.45 -14.29 12.73
N ASN A 168 -15.81 -15.35 13.26
CA ASN A 168 -14.47 -15.22 13.85
C ASN A 168 -13.41 -14.84 12.83
N SER A 169 -13.46 -15.38 11.61
CA SER A 169 -12.54 -14.99 10.53
C SER A 169 -12.68 -13.52 10.18
N LEU A 170 -13.91 -12.99 10.13
CA LEU A 170 -14.16 -11.56 9.88
C LEU A 170 -13.60 -10.68 10.99
N LEU A 171 -13.80 -11.07 12.25
CA LEU A 171 -13.23 -10.36 13.41
C LEU A 171 -11.69 -10.38 13.36
N ASN A 172 -11.08 -11.52 13.01
CA ASN A 172 -9.65 -11.65 12.89
C ASN A 172 -9.08 -10.78 11.75
N ILE A 173 -9.75 -10.70 10.60
CA ILE A 173 -9.36 -9.81 9.49
C ILE A 173 -9.40 -8.36 9.95
N GLY A 174 -10.49 -7.94 10.61
CA GLY A 174 -10.63 -6.59 11.15
C GLY A 174 -9.55 -6.27 12.19
N THR A 175 -9.33 -7.17 13.14
CA THR A 175 -8.29 -7.03 14.17
C THR A 175 -6.90 -6.93 13.56
N GLY A 176 -6.57 -7.81 12.59
CA GLY A 176 -5.32 -7.78 11.87
C GLY A 176 -5.09 -6.47 11.12
N ALA A 177 -6.10 -5.97 10.44
CA ALA A 177 -6.04 -4.70 9.72
C ALA A 177 -5.78 -3.51 10.67
N VAL A 178 -6.51 -3.45 11.78
CA VAL A 178 -6.36 -2.40 12.81
C VAL A 178 -4.96 -2.43 13.42
N LEU A 179 -4.55 -3.59 13.92
CA LEU A 179 -3.26 -3.75 14.61
C LEU A 179 -2.11 -3.46 13.65
N LEU A 180 -2.14 -4.00 12.44
CA LEU A 180 -1.09 -3.79 11.45
C LEU A 180 -0.93 -2.32 11.08
N ASN A 181 -2.04 -1.61 10.85
CA ASN A 181 -2.03 -0.17 10.54
C ASN A 181 -1.53 0.67 11.71
N ALA A 182 -1.99 0.39 12.94
CA ALA A 182 -1.59 1.10 14.14
C ALA A 182 -0.10 0.88 14.44
N LEU A 183 0.38 -0.36 14.40
CA LEU A 183 1.78 -0.70 14.64
C LEU A 183 2.69 -0.05 13.60
N MET A 184 2.32 -0.09 12.32
CA MET A 184 3.12 0.54 11.25
C MET A 184 3.17 2.05 11.37
N SER A 185 2.04 2.69 11.66
CA SER A 185 1.98 4.14 11.86
C SER A 185 2.83 4.58 13.04
N LEU A 186 2.73 3.86 14.16
CA LEU A 186 3.51 4.12 15.37
C LEU A 186 5.00 3.88 15.12
N TYR A 187 5.36 2.78 14.49
CA TYR A 187 6.74 2.45 14.12
C TYR A 187 7.34 3.56 13.23
N ALA A 188 6.70 3.87 12.13
CA ALA A 188 7.18 4.88 11.18
C ALA A 188 7.36 6.25 11.87
N TYR A 189 6.40 6.65 12.72
CA TYR A 189 6.49 7.88 13.49
C TYR A 189 7.68 7.88 14.44
N LYS A 190 7.88 6.81 15.23
CA LYS A 190 9.00 6.69 16.18
C LYS A 190 10.36 6.67 15.50
N VAL A 191 10.49 5.90 14.40
CA VAL A 191 11.74 5.82 13.64
C VAL A 191 12.10 7.18 13.02
N CYS A 192 11.12 7.94 12.51
CA CYS A 192 11.38 9.30 12.03
C CYS A 192 11.91 10.22 13.14
N GLN A 193 11.38 10.11 14.35
CA GLN A 193 11.88 10.89 15.49
C GLN A 193 13.33 10.52 15.85
N TRP A 194 13.64 9.21 15.91
CA TRP A 194 15.00 8.74 16.22
C TRP A 194 16.00 9.13 15.13
N SER A 195 15.57 9.09 13.88
CA SER A 195 16.39 9.44 12.72
C SER A 195 16.49 10.95 12.48
N ARG A 196 15.92 11.77 13.34
CA ARG A 196 15.93 13.24 13.26
C ARG A 196 15.48 13.79 11.90
N ILE A 197 14.51 13.13 11.28
CA ILE A 197 13.88 13.61 10.05
C ILE A 197 13.03 14.83 10.36
N THR A 198 13.02 15.83 9.49
CA THR A 198 12.21 17.05 9.67
C THR A 198 10.72 16.71 9.80
N ASN A 199 9.95 17.51 10.54
CA ASN A 199 8.54 17.23 10.79
C ASN A 199 7.73 17.05 9.49
N THR A 200 7.96 17.87 8.46
CA THR A 200 7.26 17.78 7.18
C THR A 200 7.61 16.52 6.39
N ASP A 201 8.87 16.09 6.43
CA ASP A 201 9.33 14.86 5.79
C ASP A 201 8.86 13.61 6.56
N SER A 202 8.84 13.68 7.89
CA SER A 202 8.33 12.63 8.78
C SER A 202 6.86 12.31 8.45
N ILE A 203 6.02 13.31 8.23
CA ILE A 203 4.64 13.14 7.79
C ILE A 203 4.56 12.34 6.49
N ALA A 204 5.40 12.66 5.50
CA ALA A 204 5.45 11.93 4.24
C ALA A 204 5.88 10.47 4.42
N VAL A 205 6.91 10.20 5.25
CA VAL A 205 7.38 8.84 5.57
C VAL A 205 6.31 8.03 6.30
N VAL A 206 5.63 8.60 7.28
CA VAL A 206 4.58 7.93 8.05
C VAL A 206 3.44 7.47 7.13
N PHE A 207 2.91 8.35 6.28
CA PHE A 207 1.85 7.97 5.35
C PHE A 207 2.34 7.03 4.24
N ALA A 208 3.56 7.22 3.72
CA ALA A 208 4.11 6.29 2.73
C ALA A 208 4.39 4.90 3.29
N SER A 209 4.59 4.74 4.60
CA SER A 209 4.80 3.45 5.25
C SER A 209 3.50 2.75 5.65
N SER A 210 2.46 3.51 6.02
CA SER A 210 1.20 2.95 6.55
C SER A 210 0.07 2.83 5.51
N GLN A 211 0.16 3.52 4.36
CA GLN A 211 -0.88 3.48 3.34
C GLN A 211 -0.55 2.48 2.24
N LYS A 212 -1.35 1.43 2.09
CA LYS A 212 -1.13 0.33 1.13
C LYS A 212 -2.12 0.36 -0.03
N THR A 213 -1.65 -0.02 -1.21
CA THR A 213 -2.50 -0.07 -2.40
C THR A 213 -3.41 -1.29 -2.39
N LEU A 214 -4.71 -1.06 -2.59
CA LEU A 214 -5.70 -2.13 -2.69
C LEU A 214 -5.52 -2.94 -3.99
N THR A 215 -5.30 -2.24 -5.11
CA THR A 215 -5.32 -2.85 -6.45
C THR A 215 -4.33 -4.01 -6.60
N VAL A 216 -3.08 -3.82 -6.15
CA VAL A 216 -2.06 -4.88 -6.23
C VAL A 216 -2.45 -6.05 -5.32
N GLY A 217 -2.97 -5.78 -4.12
CA GLY A 217 -3.44 -6.81 -3.19
C GLY A 217 -4.59 -7.64 -3.78
N LEU A 218 -5.57 -6.99 -4.42
CA LEU A 218 -6.68 -7.67 -5.10
C LEU A 218 -6.20 -8.54 -6.25
N ILE A 219 -5.40 -7.98 -7.17
CA ILE A 219 -4.96 -8.70 -8.38
C ILE A 219 -4.12 -9.92 -7.99
N ILE A 220 -3.12 -9.75 -7.13
CA ILE A 220 -2.24 -10.85 -6.73
C ILE A 220 -3.02 -11.89 -5.90
N GLY A 221 -3.89 -11.44 -5.00
CA GLY A 221 -4.75 -12.34 -4.23
C GLY A 221 -5.62 -13.20 -5.13
N LEU A 222 -6.35 -12.59 -6.07
CA LEU A 222 -7.22 -13.31 -7.01
C LEU A 222 -6.46 -14.25 -7.95
N MET A 223 -5.31 -13.82 -8.47
CA MET A 223 -4.57 -14.60 -9.47
C MET A 223 -3.90 -15.85 -8.89
N TYR A 224 -3.45 -15.82 -7.64
CA TYR A 224 -2.63 -16.88 -7.08
C TYR A 224 -3.25 -17.62 -5.89
N PHE A 225 -4.22 -17.02 -5.20
CA PHE A 225 -4.77 -17.57 -3.95
C PHE A 225 -6.31 -17.60 -3.90
N GLY A 226 -6.97 -16.92 -4.84
CA GLY A 226 -8.42 -16.84 -4.88
C GLY A 226 -9.02 -15.69 -4.04
N PRO A 227 -10.36 -15.58 -4.04
CA PRO A 227 -11.08 -14.42 -3.50
C PRO A 227 -10.84 -14.16 -2.02
N ILE A 228 -10.78 -15.22 -1.20
CA ILE A 228 -10.59 -15.13 0.27
C ILE A 228 -9.28 -14.38 0.62
N ALA A 229 -8.21 -14.60 -0.15
CA ALA A 229 -6.94 -13.95 0.09
C ALA A 229 -6.94 -12.43 -0.21
N THR A 230 -7.99 -11.90 -0.85
CA THR A 230 -8.11 -10.46 -1.10
C THR A 230 -8.66 -9.68 0.10
N LEU A 231 -9.38 -10.36 0.99
CA LEU A 231 -10.14 -9.74 2.07
C LEU A 231 -9.27 -8.95 3.07
N PRO A 232 -8.09 -9.42 3.51
CA PRO A 232 -7.23 -8.63 4.37
C PRO A 232 -6.84 -7.28 3.75
N SER A 233 -6.51 -7.27 2.45
CA SER A 233 -6.18 -6.03 1.72
C SER A 233 -7.38 -5.09 1.61
N LEU A 234 -8.56 -5.64 1.39
CA LEU A 234 -9.80 -4.88 1.28
C LEU A 234 -10.18 -4.21 2.61
N VAL A 235 -10.23 -4.98 3.68
CA VAL A 235 -10.58 -4.46 5.01
C VAL A 235 -9.54 -3.45 5.49
N TYR A 236 -8.27 -3.73 5.26
CA TYR A 236 -7.18 -2.79 5.56
C TYR A 236 -7.35 -1.47 4.79
N HIS A 237 -7.70 -1.54 3.50
CA HIS A 237 -7.87 -0.34 2.68
C HIS A 237 -8.99 0.58 3.19
N VAL A 238 -10.10 0.00 3.62
CA VAL A 238 -11.19 0.77 4.25
C VAL A 238 -10.70 1.37 5.57
N PHE A 239 -10.09 0.56 6.43
CA PHE A 239 -9.67 0.98 7.75
C PHE A 239 -8.56 2.04 7.72
N GLN A 240 -7.58 1.92 6.81
CA GLN A 240 -6.50 2.89 6.68
C GLN A 240 -6.98 4.32 6.36
N GLN A 241 -8.16 4.49 5.72
CA GLN A 241 -8.69 5.82 5.44
C GLN A 241 -9.18 6.50 6.74
N PHE A 242 -9.86 5.74 7.62
CA PHE A 242 -10.28 6.27 8.92
C PHE A 242 -9.08 6.57 9.82
N SER A 243 -8.13 5.65 9.91
CA SER A 243 -6.92 5.83 10.71
C SER A 243 -6.07 7.00 10.21
N ALA A 244 -5.97 7.19 8.89
CA ALA A 244 -5.24 8.29 8.30
C ALA A 244 -5.86 9.64 8.61
N HIS A 245 -7.19 9.73 8.69
CA HIS A 245 -7.87 10.96 9.14
C HIS A 245 -7.44 11.32 10.57
N THR A 246 -7.55 10.38 11.50
CA THR A 246 -7.17 10.57 12.91
C THR A 246 -5.67 10.94 13.04
N LEU A 247 -4.81 10.19 12.33
CA LEU A 247 -3.38 10.44 12.32
C LEU A 247 -3.03 11.81 11.73
N SER A 248 -3.75 12.24 10.68
CA SER A 248 -3.59 13.56 10.08
C SER A 248 -3.86 14.69 11.08
N GLN A 249 -4.92 14.60 11.86
CA GLN A 249 -5.22 15.58 12.91
C GLN A 249 -4.13 15.63 13.98
N PHE A 250 -3.68 14.46 14.45
CA PHE A 250 -2.60 14.36 15.42
C PHE A 250 -1.28 14.99 14.94
N LEU A 251 -0.86 14.68 13.70
CA LEU A 251 0.38 15.20 13.11
C LEU A 251 0.31 16.72 12.86
N LYS A 252 -0.87 17.25 12.48
CA LYS A 252 -1.09 18.66 12.25
C LYS A 252 -1.00 19.49 13.53
N ILE A 253 -1.58 19.02 14.62
CA ILE A 253 -1.50 19.69 15.93
C ILE A 253 -0.03 19.79 16.36
N LYS A 254 0.76 18.75 16.17
CA LYS A 254 2.15 18.72 16.58
C LYS A 254 3.05 19.66 15.78
N THR A 255 2.77 19.85 14.48
CA THR A 255 3.50 20.84 13.67
C THR A 255 3.18 22.28 14.06
N SER A 256 1.96 22.58 14.50
CA SER A 256 1.56 23.92 14.94
C SER A 256 2.09 24.32 16.32
N VAL A 257 2.46 23.35 17.16
CA VAL A 257 3.03 23.62 18.52
C VAL A 257 4.54 23.88 18.46
N HIS A 258 5.22 23.48 17.39
CA HIS A 258 6.67 23.63 17.23
C HIS A 258 7.08 24.67 16.15
N SER A 259 6.12 25.37 15.55
CA SER A 259 6.32 26.53 14.66
C SER A 259 6.13 27.82 15.44
#